data_ac817399145f79e3091dbba9f871ade9
#
_entry.id   ac817399145f79e3091dbba9f871ade9
#
_cell.length_a   1.000
_cell.length_b   1.000
_cell.length_c   1.000
_cell.angle_alpha   90.00
_cell.angle_beta   90.00
_cell.angle_gamma   90.00
#
_symmetry.space_group_name_H-M   'P 1'
#
loop_
_entity.id
_entity.type
_entity.pdbx_description
1 polymer ?
#
loop_
_entity_poly.entity_id
_entity_poly.type
_entity_poly.pdbx_seq_one_letter_code
_entity_poly.pdbx_strand_id
1 'polypeptide(L)'
;MRVGRYMLAASFKTIPQTIMSLKVGDKAPDFKLVTIGAEGPQVVTLSEQIGKSNIVLFFVPAAFTGVCTTELCDLSSGINAYEELDATVYGISGDSPFAQAEWAKKEGITLPLLSDYEHKVAEAYGIAYESFLPEKNLIFGGVAKRSAFVIDKAGVIQYAEVQEHPKDLPDFEAVKSTLRSL
;
A
#
# COMPACT_ATOMS: atom_id res chain seq x y z
N MET A 1 17.99 31.56 -52.84
CA MET A 1 17.08 30.47 -52.48
C MET A 1 17.69 29.65 -51.37
N ARG A 2 17.18 29.80 -50.10
CA ARG A 2 17.58 28.97 -48.99
C ARG A 2 16.43 27.98 -48.69
N VAL A 3 16.71 26.70 -48.88
CA VAL A 3 15.77 25.61 -48.58
C VAL A 3 15.89 25.27 -47.13
N GLY A 4 14.84 25.58 -46.36
CA GLY A 4 14.75 25.23 -44.94
C GLY A 4 14.48 23.73 -44.78
N ARG A 5 15.36 23.03 -44.05
CA ARG A 5 15.16 21.66 -43.61
C ARG A 5 14.24 21.69 -42.37
N TYR A 6 13.02 21.23 -42.54
CA TYR A 6 12.14 20.90 -41.44
C TYR A 6 12.57 19.54 -40.85
N MET A 7 13.15 19.56 -39.67
CA MET A 7 13.33 18.34 -38.85
C MET A 7 11.97 17.93 -38.27
N LEU A 8 11.41 16.82 -38.74
CA LEU A 8 10.30 16.15 -38.09
C LEU A 8 10.81 15.56 -36.78
N ALA A 9 10.41 16.15 -35.64
CA ALA A 9 10.57 15.55 -34.35
C ALA A 9 9.62 14.34 -34.25
N ALA A 10 10.18 13.13 -34.26
CA ALA A 10 9.45 11.91 -34.00
C ALA A 10 9.00 11.92 -32.53
N SER A 11 7.70 12.13 -32.34
CA SER A 11 7.06 11.97 -31.03
C SER A 11 7.04 10.48 -30.71
N PHE A 12 7.96 10.04 -29.87
CA PHE A 12 7.88 8.72 -29.26
C PHE A 12 6.66 8.70 -28.31
N LYS A 13 5.56 8.12 -28.77
CA LYS A 13 4.47 7.71 -27.88
C LYS A 13 5.03 6.65 -26.94
N THR A 14 5.31 7.04 -25.70
CA THR A 14 5.57 6.09 -24.62
C THR A 14 4.30 5.25 -24.47
N ILE A 15 4.37 3.98 -24.84
CA ILE A 15 3.29 3.02 -24.56
C ILE A 15 3.24 2.93 -23.04
N PRO A 16 2.08 3.14 -22.37
CA PRO A 16 1.99 2.94 -20.93
C PRO A 16 2.33 1.48 -20.66
N GLN A 17 3.42 1.28 -19.95
CA GLN A 17 3.78 -0.03 -19.45
C GLN A 17 2.71 -0.38 -18.41
N THR A 18 1.85 -1.33 -18.71
CA THR A 18 0.91 -1.88 -17.71
C THR A 18 1.77 -2.47 -16.60
N ILE A 19 1.91 -1.75 -15.50
CA ILE A 19 2.61 -2.24 -14.33
C ILE A 19 1.73 -3.35 -13.75
N MET A 20 2.20 -4.58 -13.88
CA MET A 20 1.53 -5.74 -13.25
C MET A 20 1.78 -5.65 -11.74
N SER A 21 0.77 -6.02 -10.95
CA SER A 21 0.94 -6.13 -9.49
C SER A 21 2.07 -7.10 -9.14
N LEU A 22 2.78 -6.80 -8.06
CA LEU A 22 3.85 -7.65 -7.55
C LEU A 22 3.29 -9.00 -7.09
N LYS A 23 4.13 -10.02 -7.16
CA LYS A 23 3.79 -11.41 -6.85
C LYS A 23 4.81 -12.02 -5.89
N VAL A 24 4.46 -13.18 -5.37
CA VAL A 24 5.38 -14.01 -4.56
C VAL A 24 6.69 -14.25 -5.30
N GLY A 25 7.79 -14.04 -4.60
CA GLY A 25 9.17 -14.13 -5.10
C GLY A 25 9.77 -12.83 -5.60
N ASP A 26 8.95 -11.79 -5.83
CA ASP A 26 9.47 -10.48 -6.20
C ASP A 26 10.12 -9.79 -4.98
N LYS A 27 11.11 -8.94 -5.25
CA LYS A 27 11.67 -8.06 -4.23
C LYS A 27 10.70 -6.93 -3.95
N ALA A 28 10.40 -6.68 -2.68
CA ALA A 28 9.55 -5.55 -2.29
C ALA A 28 10.24 -4.22 -2.62
N PRO A 29 9.61 -3.32 -3.39
CA PRO A 29 10.12 -1.97 -3.61
C PRO A 29 10.27 -1.22 -2.29
N ASP A 30 11.42 -0.57 -2.11
CA ASP A 30 11.65 0.27 -0.92
C ASP A 30 10.78 1.52 -0.94
N PHE A 31 10.46 2.01 0.25
CA PHE A 31 9.71 3.25 0.41
C PHE A 31 10.13 4.01 1.66
N LYS A 32 9.80 5.30 1.67
CA LYS A 32 9.84 6.18 2.83
C LYS A 32 8.50 6.86 2.98
N LEU A 33 7.74 6.47 4.00
CA LEU A 33 6.40 6.99 4.25
C LEU A 33 6.33 7.63 5.64
N VAL A 34 5.46 8.61 5.78
CA VAL A 34 5.24 9.32 7.04
C VAL A 34 4.08 8.70 7.81
N THR A 35 4.26 8.58 9.12
CA THR A 35 3.21 8.32 10.10
C THR A 35 3.20 9.38 11.19
N ILE A 36 2.12 9.53 11.93
CA ILE A 36 2.06 10.38 13.12
C ILE A 36 2.08 9.48 14.34
N GLY A 37 3.21 9.47 15.03
CA GLY A 37 3.37 8.81 16.33
C GLY A 37 3.00 9.74 17.50
N ALA A 38 3.19 9.26 18.74
CA ALA A 38 2.88 10.03 19.95
C ALA A 38 3.71 11.33 20.06
N GLU A 39 4.93 11.33 19.52
CA GLU A 39 5.84 12.49 19.55
C GLU A 39 5.78 13.35 18.27
N GLY A 40 4.84 13.07 17.37
CA GLY A 40 4.65 13.78 16.12
C GLY A 40 5.03 12.97 14.87
N PRO A 41 5.33 13.65 13.74
CA PRO A 41 5.65 12.99 12.48
C PRO A 41 6.91 12.13 12.56
N GLN A 42 6.82 10.90 12.08
CA GLN A 42 7.92 9.95 11.99
C GLN A 42 8.00 9.39 10.56
N VAL A 43 9.19 8.97 10.14
CA VAL A 43 9.42 8.34 8.84
C VAL A 43 9.67 6.86 9.04
N VAL A 44 8.93 6.04 8.31
CA VAL A 44 9.16 4.60 8.20
C VAL A 44 9.77 4.31 6.84
N THR A 45 10.96 3.69 6.84
CA THR A 45 11.67 3.22 5.64
C THR A 45 11.60 1.70 5.61
N LEU A 46 11.12 1.09 4.52
CA LEU A 46 10.99 -0.36 4.44
C LEU A 46 12.34 -1.07 4.59
N SER A 47 13.38 -0.58 3.89
CA SER A 47 14.73 -1.18 3.95
C SER A 47 15.35 -1.15 5.35
N GLU A 48 14.95 -0.21 6.22
CA GLU A 48 15.39 -0.15 7.62
C GLU A 48 14.68 -1.16 8.52
N GLN A 49 13.56 -1.73 8.08
CA GLN A 49 12.82 -2.78 8.79
C GLN A 49 13.25 -4.18 8.37
N ILE A 50 13.75 -4.33 7.14
CA ILE A 50 14.27 -5.62 6.62
C ILE A 50 15.36 -6.14 7.55
N GLY A 51 15.32 -7.45 7.85
CA GLY A 51 16.23 -8.12 8.77
C GLY A 51 15.81 -8.10 10.25
N LYS A 52 14.84 -7.25 10.63
CA LYS A 52 14.35 -7.17 12.03
C LYS A 52 13.20 -8.12 12.28
N SER A 53 12.13 -8.00 11.50
CA SER A 53 10.92 -8.83 11.57
C SER A 53 10.39 -9.09 10.17
N ASN A 54 9.45 -10.01 10.02
CA ASN A 54 8.62 -10.08 8.83
C ASN A 54 7.72 -8.84 8.77
N ILE A 55 7.31 -8.40 7.59
CA ILE A 55 6.53 -7.18 7.41
C ILE A 55 5.23 -7.53 6.69
N VAL A 56 4.12 -7.02 7.22
CA VAL A 56 2.82 -7.12 6.56
C VAL A 56 2.34 -5.73 6.20
N LEU A 57 2.02 -5.55 4.93
CA LEU A 57 1.46 -4.31 4.40
C LEU A 57 0.01 -4.54 3.99
N PHE A 58 -0.92 -3.81 4.60
CA PHE A 58 -2.31 -3.74 4.18
C PHE A 58 -2.57 -2.38 3.52
N PHE A 59 -2.87 -2.41 2.23
CA PHE A 59 -3.25 -1.20 1.50
C PHE A 59 -4.77 -1.06 1.49
N VAL A 60 -5.24 0.15 1.81
CA VAL A 60 -6.67 0.49 1.77
C VAL A 60 -6.90 1.74 0.90
N PRO A 61 -8.01 1.80 0.15
CA PRO A 61 -8.27 2.89 -0.79
C PRO A 61 -8.40 4.27 -0.15
N ALA A 62 -9.13 4.41 0.97
CA ALA A 62 -9.42 5.72 1.54
C ALA A 62 -9.81 5.65 3.01
N ALA A 63 -9.29 6.58 3.80
CA ALA A 63 -9.65 6.80 5.20
C ALA A 63 -11.15 7.16 5.35
N PHE A 64 -11.71 6.91 6.52
CA PHE A 64 -13.10 7.19 6.90
C PHE A 64 -14.17 6.51 6.02
N THR A 65 -13.81 5.50 5.22
CA THR A 65 -14.77 4.67 4.50
C THR A 65 -15.10 3.40 5.29
N GLY A 66 -16.35 2.90 5.18
CA GLY A 66 -16.86 1.85 6.06
C GLY A 66 -16.00 0.58 6.03
N VAL A 67 -15.73 0.03 4.83
CA VAL A 67 -14.96 -1.23 4.70
C VAL A 67 -13.51 -1.07 5.16
N CYS A 68 -12.85 0.06 4.82
CA CYS A 68 -11.48 0.32 5.26
C CYS A 68 -11.39 0.48 6.78
N THR A 69 -12.37 1.15 7.41
CA THR A 69 -12.44 1.29 8.86
C THR A 69 -12.62 -0.07 9.53
N THR A 70 -13.58 -0.89 9.07
CA THR A 70 -13.79 -2.23 9.62
C THR A 70 -12.52 -3.08 9.53
N GLU A 71 -11.88 -3.11 8.36
CA GLU A 71 -10.64 -3.87 8.15
C GLU A 71 -9.53 -3.48 9.14
N LEU A 72 -9.25 -2.18 9.27
CA LEU A 72 -8.16 -1.73 10.14
C LEU A 72 -8.50 -1.86 11.64
N CYS A 73 -9.77 -1.78 12.02
CA CYS A 73 -10.23 -2.08 13.38
C CYS A 73 -10.09 -3.58 13.69
N ASP A 74 -10.45 -4.46 12.78
CA ASP A 74 -10.31 -5.91 12.93
C ASP A 74 -8.83 -6.31 13.05
N LEU A 75 -7.97 -5.73 12.18
CA LEU A 75 -6.52 -5.91 12.27
C LEU A 75 -5.95 -5.41 13.59
N SER A 76 -6.40 -4.24 14.06
CA SER A 76 -5.98 -3.69 15.36
C SER A 76 -6.36 -4.58 16.52
N SER A 77 -7.56 -5.14 16.50
CA SER A 77 -8.05 -6.07 17.53
C SER A 77 -7.27 -7.39 17.54
N GLY A 78 -6.78 -7.83 16.39
CA GLY A 78 -6.00 -9.06 16.21
C GLY A 78 -4.49 -8.85 16.14
N ILE A 79 -3.96 -7.67 16.42
CA ILE A 79 -2.55 -7.32 16.18
C ILE A 79 -1.55 -8.24 16.89
N ASN A 80 -1.85 -8.67 18.11
CA ASN A 80 -1.00 -9.56 18.90
C ASN A 80 -0.70 -10.88 18.16
N ALA A 81 -1.64 -11.40 17.37
CA ALA A 81 -1.44 -12.62 16.59
C ALA A 81 -0.37 -12.46 15.48
N TYR A 82 -0.12 -11.25 15.01
CA TYR A 82 0.96 -10.95 14.07
C TYR A 82 2.30 -10.76 14.80
N GLU A 83 2.28 -10.09 15.96
CA GLU A 83 3.46 -9.90 16.81
C GLU A 83 4.03 -11.24 17.28
N GLU A 84 3.16 -12.18 17.69
CA GLU A 84 3.53 -13.56 18.05
C GLU A 84 4.17 -14.34 16.89
N LEU A 85 3.91 -13.93 15.64
CA LEU A 85 4.51 -14.47 14.44
C LEU A 85 5.73 -13.66 13.94
N ASP A 86 6.32 -12.83 14.81
CA ASP A 86 7.47 -11.97 14.53
C ASP A 86 7.23 -11.09 13.28
N ALA A 87 6.04 -10.51 13.20
CA ALA A 87 5.64 -9.64 12.09
C ALA A 87 5.26 -8.24 12.58
N THR A 88 5.74 -7.24 11.85
CA THR A 88 5.32 -5.84 11.99
C THR A 88 4.26 -5.53 10.92
N VAL A 89 3.13 -4.99 11.34
CA VAL A 89 1.99 -4.69 10.46
C VAL A 89 1.87 -3.20 10.23
N TYR A 90 1.65 -2.80 8.99
CA TYR A 90 1.37 -1.42 8.58
C TYR A 90 0.10 -1.34 7.75
N GLY A 91 -0.75 -0.34 8.04
CA GLY A 91 -1.82 0.09 7.15
C GLY A 91 -1.31 1.21 6.24
N ILE A 92 -1.61 1.17 4.95
CA ILE A 92 -1.15 2.18 3.98
C ILE A 92 -2.34 2.72 3.20
N SER A 93 -2.47 4.05 3.11
CA SER A 93 -3.44 4.71 2.25
C SER A 93 -2.88 6.01 1.66
N GLY A 94 -3.51 6.51 0.60
CA GLY A 94 -3.15 7.79 -0.03
C GLY A 94 -3.57 9.03 0.76
N ASP A 95 -4.14 8.88 1.95
CA ASP A 95 -4.56 9.99 2.77
C ASP A 95 -3.37 10.69 3.44
N SER A 96 -3.53 11.97 3.77
CA SER A 96 -2.49 12.70 4.49
C SER A 96 -2.22 12.07 5.87
N PRO A 97 -0.99 12.15 6.41
CA PRO A 97 -0.66 11.54 7.70
C PRO A 97 -1.51 12.13 8.85
N PHE A 98 -1.92 13.39 8.72
CA PHE A 98 -2.80 14.04 9.72
C PHE A 98 -4.22 13.49 9.67
N ALA A 99 -4.77 13.23 8.46
CA ALA A 99 -6.09 12.61 8.31
C ALA A 99 -6.07 11.17 8.84
N GLN A 100 -5.02 10.41 8.56
CA GLN A 100 -4.83 9.05 9.09
C GLN A 100 -4.75 9.05 10.62
N ALA A 101 -4.05 10.01 11.23
CA ALA A 101 -3.93 10.11 12.68
C ALA A 101 -5.29 10.39 13.36
N GLU A 102 -6.08 11.33 12.82
CA GLU A 102 -7.42 11.60 13.34
C GLU A 102 -8.38 10.43 13.09
N TRP A 103 -8.25 9.74 11.97
CA TRP A 103 -9.01 8.52 11.70
C TRP A 103 -8.67 7.41 12.71
N ALA A 104 -7.39 7.14 12.91
CA ALA A 104 -6.94 6.14 13.87
C ALA A 104 -7.44 6.43 15.28
N LYS A 105 -7.31 7.68 15.73
CA LYS A 105 -7.78 8.14 17.04
C LYS A 105 -9.30 7.99 17.20
N LYS A 106 -10.07 8.38 16.19
CA LYS A 106 -11.54 8.33 16.23
C LYS A 106 -12.06 6.90 16.26
N GLU A 107 -11.47 6.01 15.47
CA GLU A 107 -11.98 4.65 15.28
C GLU A 107 -11.24 3.60 16.16
N GLY A 108 -10.22 4.00 16.93
CA GLY A 108 -9.46 3.11 17.80
C GLY A 108 -8.50 2.18 17.04
N ILE A 109 -8.03 2.60 15.87
CA ILE A 109 -7.03 1.85 15.09
C ILE A 109 -5.67 1.99 15.78
N THR A 110 -5.04 0.88 16.12
CA THR A 110 -3.78 0.85 16.88
C THR A 110 -2.55 0.53 16.04
N LEU A 111 -2.73 -0.11 14.86
CA LEU A 111 -1.60 -0.34 13.96
C LEU A 111 -1.11 0.98 13.33
N PRO A 112 0.21 1.13 13.08
CA PRO A 112 0.74 2.32 12.43
C PRO A 112 0.16 2.50 11.03
N LEU A 113 -0.33 3.71 10.72
CA LEU A 113 -0.82 4.09 9.40
C LEU A 113 0.25 4.90 8.67
N LEU A 114 0.64 4.46 7.48
CA LEU A 114 1.65 5.09 6.64
C LEU A 114 0.99 5.84 5.48
N SER A 115 1.38 7.08 5.27
CA SER A 115 0.81 7.96 4.24
C SER A 115 1.56 7.82 2.93
N ASP A 116 0.95 7.18 1.95
CA ASP A 116 1.38 7.20 0.55
C ASP A 116 0.68 8.35 -0.21
N TYR A 117 0.79 9.58 0.33
CA TYR A 117 0.08 10.76 -0.15
C TYR A 117 0.34 11.09 -1.62
N GLU A 118 1.51 10.73 -2.14
CA GLU A 118 1.88 10.90 -3.55
C GLU A 118 1.53 9.69 -4.42
N HIS A 119 0.93 8.64 -3.83
CA HIS A 119 0.54 7.38 -4.48
C HIS A 119 1.68 6.59 -5.14
N LYS A 120 2.93 6.93 -4.85
CA LYS A 120 4.13 6.33 -5.47
C LYS A 120 4.34 4.88 -5.07
N VAL A 121 3.98 4.51 -3.84
CA VAL A 121 4.11 3.13 -3.37
C VAL A 121 3.02 2.27 -3.99
N ALA A 122 1.78 2.75 -4.07
CA ALA A 122 0.71 2.06 -4.79
C ALA A 122 1.07 1.82 -6.26
N GLU A 123 1.68 2.81 -6.94
CA GLU A 123 2.20 2.65 -8.30
C GLU A 123 3.33 1.61 -8.38
N ALA A 124 4.33 1.69 -7.48
CA ALA A 124 5.48 0.79 -7.47
C ALA A 124 5.09 -0.68 -7.20
N TYR A 125 4.02 -0.90 -6.40
CA TYR A 125 3.46 -2.22 -6.13
C TYR A 125 2.50 -2.70 -7.23
N GLY A 126 2.20 -1.85 -8.22
CA GLY A 126 1.30 -2.17 -9.33
C GLY A 126 -0.17 -2.30 -8.92
N ILE A 127 -0.57 -1.60 -7.87
CA ILE A 127 -1.92 -1.69 -7.26
C ILE A 127 -2.70 -0.38 -7.30
N ALA A 128 -2.17 0.65 -7.97
CA ALA A 128 -2.86 1.93 -8.10
C ALA A 128 -4.10 1.81 -9.01
N TYR A 129 -5.24 2.35 -8.57
CA TYR A 129 -6.38 2.53 -9.45
C TYR A 129 -6.08 3.59 -10.50
N GLU A 130 -6.40 3.31 -11.76
CA GLU A 130 -6.44 4.34 -12.79
C GLU A 130 -7.58 5.35 -12.50
N SER A 131 -8.75 4.82 -12.12
CA SER A 131 -9.89 5.60 -11.64
C SER A 131 -10.66 4.81 -10.59
N PHE A 132 -10.87 5.38 -9.40
CA PHE A 132 -11.54 4.74 -8.29
C PHE A 132 -13.06 4.95 -8.37
N LEU A 133 -13.84 3.86 -8.50
CA LEU A 133 -15.31 3.85 -8.50
C LEU A 133 -15.96 4.96 -9.37
N PRO A 134 -15.61 5.07 -10.65
CA PRO A 134 -16.13 6.12 -11.54
C PRO A 134 -17.67 6.04 -11.68
N GLU A 135 -18.25 4.84 -11.55
CA GLU A 135 -19.70 4.63 -11.58
C GLU A 135 -20.43 5.24 -10.37
N LYS A 136 -19.66 5.64 -9.33
CA LYS A 136 -20.16 6.38 -8.15
C LYS A 136 -19.71 7.84 -8.12
N ASN A 137 -19.24 8.35 -9.25
CA ASN A 137 -18.67 9.69 -9.40
C ASN A 137 -17.44 9.95 -8.50
N LEU A 138 -16.71 8.91 -8.10
CA LEU A 138 -15.43 8.99 -7.41
C LEU A 138 -14.32 8.88 -8.46
N ILE A 139 -14.14 9.92 -9.28
CA ILE A 139 -13.29 9.95 -10.47
C ILE A 139 -11.84 10.38 -10.16
N PHE A 140 -11.29 9.98 -9.03
CA PHE A 140 -9.88 10.21 -8.70
C PHE A 140 -9.08 8.91 -8.86
N GLY A 141 -7.83 9.04 -9.29
CA GLY A 141 -6.92 7.91 -9.49
C GLY A 141 -5.76 7.90 -8.51
N GLY A 142 -4.91 6.89 -8.64
CA GLY A 142 -3.70 6.74 -7.86
C GLY A 142 -3.88 6.03 -6.52
N VAL A 143 -5.07 6.04 -5.92
CA VAL A 143 -5.32 5.34 -4.66
C VAL A 143 -5.10 3.83 -4.82
N ALA A 144 -4.60 3.20 -3.76
CA ALA A 144 -4.30 1.78 -3.80
C ALA A 144 -5.57 0.92 -3.89
N LYS A 145 -5.51 -0.14 -4.68
CA LYS A 145 -6.42 -1.28 -4.55
C LYS A 145 -6.22 -1.90 -3.17
N ARG A 146 -7.30 -2.37 -2.55
CA ARG A 146 -7.20 -3.12 -1.31
C ARG A 146 -6.34 -4.34 -1.53
N SER A 147 -5.28 -4.50 -0.73
CA SER A 147 -4.32 -5.57 -0.92
C SER A 147 -3.55 -5.89 0.35
N ALA A 148 -3.02 -7.11 0.42
CA ALA A 148 -2.15 -7.59 1.47
C ALA A 148 -0.85 -8.15 0.89
N PHE A 149 0.27 -7.77 1.49
CA PHE A 149 1.58 -8.33 1.16
C PHE A 149 2.29 -8.78 2.43
N VAL A 150 2.88 -9.97 2.40
CA VAL A 150 3.84 -10.44 3.43
C VAL A 150 5.22 -10.38 2.83
N ILE A 151 6.14 -9.72 3.51
CA ILE A 151 7.54 -9.55 3.11
C ILE A 151 8.40 -10.18 4.20
N ASP A 152 9.29 -11.10 3.80
CA ASP A 152 10.20 -11.75 4.73
C ASP A 152 11.38 -10.85 5.15
N LYS A 153 12.19 -11.34 6.09
CA LYS A 153 13.40 -10.65 6.58
C LYS A 153 14.47 -10.43 5.51
N ALA A 154 14.38 -11.09 4.35
CA ALA A 154 15.25 -10.85 3.20
C ALA A 154 14.69 -9.77 2.25
N GLY A 155 13.49 -9.25 2.52
CA GLY A 155 12.80 -8.26 1.69
C GLY A 155 12.13 -8.87 0.44
N VAL A 156 11.81 -10.16 0.48
CA VAL A 156 11.13 -10.88 -0.61
C VAL A 156 9.66 -11.06 -0.25
N ILE A 157 8.79 -10.84 -1.22
CA ILE A 157 7.33 -11.02 -1.05
C ILE A 157 7.04 -12.52 -0.97
N GLN A 158 6.45 -12.96 0.12
CA GLN A 158 6.03 -14.34 0.39
C GLN A 158 4.53 -14.55 0.25
N TYR A 159 3.76 -13.46 0.29
CA TYR A 159 2.32 -13.44 0.01
C TYR A 159 1.96 -12.15 -0.71
N ALA A 160 1.09 -12.23 -1.70
CA ALA A 160 0.55 -11.08 -2.42
C ALA A 160 -0.90 -11.38 -2.80
N GLU A 161 -1.82 -10.53 -2.33
CA GLU A 161 -3.22 -10.58 -2.68
C GLU A 161 -3.70 -9.15 -3.00
N VAL A 162 -4.34 -8.98 -4.16
CA VAL A 162 -4.88 -7.71 -4.62
C VAL A 162 -6.34 -7.92 -4.97
N GLN A 163 -7.22 -7.21 -4.28
CA GLN A 163 -8.65 -7.33 -4.50
C GLN A 163 -9.08 -6.58 -5.75
N GLU A 164 -9.83 -7.27 -6.60
CA GLU A 164 -10.42 -6.66 -7.80
C GLU A 164 -11.56 -5.70 -7.44
N HIS A 165 -12.31 -6.03 -6.38
CA HIS A 165 -13.42 -5.21 -5.93
C HIS A 165 -13.08 -4.53 -4.58
N PRO A 166 -13.28 -3.21 -4.44
CA PRO A 166 -12.84 -2.46 -3.25
C PRO A 166 -13.60 -2.81 -1.95
N LYS A 167 -14.64 -3.65 -2.02
CA LYS A 167 -15.36 -4.15 -0.86
C LYS A 167 -14.87 -5.49 -0.35
N ASP A 168 -14.09 -6.22 -1.15
CA ASP A 168 -13.59 -7.53 -0.78
C ASP A 168 -12.37 -7.34 0.15
N LEU A 169 -12.37 -8.10 1.25
CA LEU A 169 -11.27 -8.08 2.22
C LEU A 169 -10.19 -9.09 1.83
N PRO A 170 -8.92 -8.86 2.18
CA PRO A 170 -7.87 -9.86 2.06
C PRO A 170 -8.15 -11.06 2.97
N ASP A 171 -7.58 -12.22 2.61
CA ASP A 171 -7.62 -13.41 3.45
C ASP A 171 -6.59 -13.30 4.59
N PHE A 172 -7.03 -12.81 5.75
CA PHE A 172 -6.18 -12.63 6.94
C PHE A 172 -5.62 -13.96 7.48
N GLU A 173 -6.33 -15.09 7.28
CA GLU A 173 -5.81 -16.40 7.70
C GLU A 173 -4.71 -16.88 6.77
N ALA A 174 -4.82 -16.65 5.46
CA ALA A 174 -3.75 -16.93 4.50
C ALA A 174 -2.50 -16.11 4.81
N VAL A 175 -2.64 -14.82 5.15
CA VAL A 175 -1.54 -13.96 5.61
C VAL A 175 -0.84 -14.57 6.85
N LYS A 176 -1.61 -14.92 7.89
CA LYS A 176 -1.05 -15.53 9.11
C LYS A 176 -0.48 -16.93 8.86
N SER A 177 -1.10 -17.71 7.97
CA SER A 177 -0.55 -19.02 7.57
C SER A 177 0.80 -18.90 6.87
N THR A 178 0.95 -17.89 6.00
CA THR A 178 2.24 -17.58 5.37
C THR A 178 3.28 -17.21 6.42
N LEU A 179 2.97 -16.33 7.37
CA LEU A 179 3.89 -15.95 8.45
C LEU A 179 4.33 -17.15 9.31
N ARG A 180 3.42 -18.11 9.58
CA ARG A 180 3.78 -19.35 10.33
C ARG A 180 4.77 -20.24 9.59
N SER A 181 4.92 -20.06 8.29
CA SER A 181 5.84 -20.85 7.44
C SER A 181 7.22 -20.21 7.25
N LEU A 182 7.41 -18.98 7.73
CA LEU A 182 8.66 -18.21 7.65
C LEU A 182 9.51 -18.36 8.91
#